data_6a069c119d0a183973cdc717f65a6419
#
_entry.id   6a069c119d0a183973cdc717f65a6419
#
_cell.length_a   1.000
_cell.length_b   1.000
_cell.length_c   1.000
_cell.angle_alpha   90.00
_cell.angle_beta   90.00
_cell.angle_gamma   90.00
#
_symmetry.space_group_name_H-M   'P 1'
#
loop_
_entity.id
_entity.type
_entity.pdbx_description
1 polymer ?
#
loop_
_entity_poly.entity_id
_entity_poly.type
_entity_poly.pdbx_seq_one_letter_code
_entity_poly.pdbx_strand_id
1 'polypeptide(L)'
;FSATHQFSDKVSGYLNYAWETESIDGEHNWDIPKHLIHFGAEFTDKRWDILADAQYVSARQEPDAVTGVYYSAGKFFIASLSANYSFTKNTTAQFYIYNLFDKVIYDSEAASGRTYTLTLRHSF
;
A
#
# COMPACT_ATOMS: atom_id res chain seq x y z
N PHE A 1 -3.20 -1.14 15.96
CA PHE A 1 -4.65 -1.27 15.84
C PHE A 1 -5.00 -1.89 14.50
N SER A 2 -5.91 -2.85 14.51
CA SER A 2 -6.38 -3.55 13.31
C SER A 2 -7.89 -3.75 13.41
N ALA A 3 -8.60 -3.44 12.36
CA ALA A 3 -10.05 -3.64 12.27
C ALA A 3 -10.43 -4.17 10.90
N THR A 4 -11.40 -5.07 10.87
CA THR A 4 -12.04 -5.55 9.66
C THR A 4 -13.55 -5.46 9.84
N HIS A 5 -14.26 -5.16 8.76
CA HIS A 5 -15.72 -5.06 8.78
C HIS A 5 -16.32 -5.63 7.50
N GLN A 6 -17.36 -6.43 7.68
CA GLN A 6 -18.18 -6.94 6.59
C GLN A 6 -19.38 -6.04 6.40
N PHE A 7 -19.41 -5.26 5.33
CA PHE A 7 -20.50 -4.33 5.03
C PHE A 7 -21.70 -5.02 4.41
N SER A 8 -21.45 -6.05 3.62
CA SER A 8 -22.47 -6.88 2.98
C SER A 8 -21.87 -8.24 2.64
N ASP A 9 -22.67 -9.15 2.08
CA ASP A 9 -22.17 -10.46 1.61
C ASP A 9 -21.06 -10.35 0.56
N LYS A 10 -20.96 -9.21 -0.10
CA LYS A 10 -20.02 -8.97 -1.22
C LYS A 10 -18.94 -7.96 -0.92
N VAL A 11 -19.10 -7.15 0.10
CA VAL A 11 -18.18 -6.03 0.40
C VAL A 11 -17.66 -6.14 1.81
N SER A 12 -16.35 -6.12 1.94
CA SER A 12 -15.64 -6.03 3.22
C SER A 12 -14.58 -4.92 3.17
N GLY A 13 -14.17 -4.47 4.33
CA GLY A 13 -13.13 -3.47 4.46
C GLY A 13 -12.21 -3.76 5.63
N TYR A 14 -11.03 -3.18 5.59
CA TYR A 14 -10.05 -3.29 6.67
C TYR A 14 -9.31 -1.98 6.89
N LEU A 15 -8.81 -1.83 8.10
CA LEU A 15 -7.98 -0.71 8.52
C LEU A 15 -6.91 -1.23 9.47
N ASN A 16 -5.66 -0.96 9.16
CA ASN A 16 -4.53 -1.21 10.03
C ASN A 16 -3.84 0.11 10.32
N TYR A 17 -3.58 0.36 11.59
CA TYR A 17 -2.89 1.54 12.04
C TYR A 17 -1.76 1.15 12.98
N ALA A 18 -0.57 1.59 12.68
CA ALA A 18 0.61 1.46 13.53
C ALA A 18 1.13 2.86 13.88
N TRP A 19 1.42 3.04 15.14
CA TRP A 19 2.11 4.21 15.67
C TRP A 19 3.38 3.75 16.35
N GLU A 20 4.51 4.23 15.89
CA GLU A 20 5.80 3.84 16.39
C GLU A 20 6.54 5.06 16.93
N THR A 21 7.10 4.89 18.12
CA THR A 21 8.07 5.82 18.69
C THR A 21 9.25 5.01 19.17
N GLU A 22 10.40 5.26 18.60
CA GLU A 22 11.64 4.66 19.06
C GLU A 22 12.59 5.75 19.49
N SER A 23 13.23 5.56 20.62
CA SER A 23 14.32 6.42 21.09
C SER A 23 15.58 5.59 21.24
N ILE A 24 16.68 6.08 20.71
CA ILE A 24 18.01 5.49 20.88
C ILE A 24 18.82 6.45 21.77
N ASP A 25 19.36 5.93 22.88
CA ASP A 25 20.13 6.73 23.85
C ASP A 25 19.39 7.97 24.38
N GLY A 26 18.06 7.87 24.51
CA GLY A 26 17.22 9.00 24.97
C GLY A 26 16.83 9.98 23.88
N GLU A 27 17.29 9.78 22.65
CA GLU A 27 16.90 10.57 21.49
C GLU A 27 15.92 9.80 20.62
N HIS A 28 15.01 10.55 19.99
CA HIS A 28 14.02 9.97 19.11
C HIS A 28 14.68 9.44 17.81
N ASN A 29 14.35 8.19 17.44
CA ASN A 29 14.78 7.64 16.16
C ASN A 29 13.91 8.22 15.02
N TRP A 30 14.49 9.10 14.25
CA TRP A 30 13.80 9.80 13.17
C TRP A 30 13.69 9.00 11.87
N ASP A 31 14.39 7.87 11.77
CA ASP A 31 14.36 7.02 10.57
C ASP A 31 13.06 6.22 10.46
N ILE A 32 12.32 6.11 11.56
CA ILE A 32 11.06 5.36 11.61
C ILE A 32 9.88 6.34 11.47
N PRO A 33 8.99 6.14 10.50
CA PRO A 33 7.78 6.95 10.37
C PRO A 33 6.87 6.74 11.58
N LYS A 34 6.34 7.83 12.14
CA LYS A 34 5.47 7.78 13.32
C LYS A 34 4.14 7.10 13.08
N HIS A 35 3.58 7.29 11.91
CA HIS A 35 2.23 6.82 11.56
C HIS A 35 2.27 6.02 10.28
N LEU A 36 1.74 4.81 10.34
CA LEU A 36 1.54 3.91 9.22
C LEU A 36 0.07 3.54 9.19
N ILE A 37 -0.62 3.88 8.12
CA ILE A 37 -2.03 3.56 7.92
C ILE A 37 -2.17 2.75 6.64
N HIS A 38 -2.76 1.58 6.75
CA HIS A 38 -3.09 0.74 5.61
C HIS A 38 -4.56 0.38 5.67
N PHE A 39 -5.29 0.66 4.62
CA PHE A 39 -6.72 0.41 4.57
C PHE A 39 -7.15 0.00 3.16
N GLY A 40 -8.25 -0.67 3.08
CA GLY A 40 -8.77 -1.11 1.80
C GLY A 40 -10.17 -1.68 1.89
N ALA A 41 -10.70 -1.98 0.73
CA ALA A 41 -12.00 -2.63 0.58
C ALA A 41 -11.93 -3.69 -0.51
N GLU A 42 -12.64 -4.79 -0.27
CA GLU A 42 -12.76 -5.90 -1.21
C GLU A 42 -14.22 -6.09 -1.61
N PHE A 43 -14.43 -6.23 -2.91
CA PHE A 43 -15.70 -6.63 -3.49
C PHE A 43 -15.54 -8.01 -4.12
N THR A 44 -16.36 -8.97 -3.71
CA THR A 44 -16.37 -10.33 -4.23
C THR A 44 -17.76 -10.70 -4.73
N ASP A 45 -17.84 -11.11 -5.97
CA ASP A 45 -19.04 -11.68 -6.57
C ASP A 45 -18.64 -12.95 -7.34
N LYS A 46 -19.60 -13.65 -7.96
CA LYS A 46 -19.40 -14.96 -8.60
C LYS A 46 -18.20 -15.04 -9.54
N ARG A 47 -17.89 -13.97 -10.26
CA ARG A 47 -16.81 -13.91 -11.24
C ARG A 47 -15.78 -12.83 -10.96
N TRP A 48 -16.11 -11.87 -10.10
CA TRP A 48 -15.27 -10.73 -9.79
C TRP A 48 -14.72 -10.81 -8.38
N ASP A 49 -13.46 -10.46 -8.26
CA ASP A 49 -12.82 -10.15 -6.99
C ASP A 49 -12.02 -8.87 -7.19
N ILE A 50 -12.45 -7.79 -6.57
CA ILE A 50 -11.86 -6.46 -6.73
C ILE A 50 -11.38 -6.01 -5.37
N LEU A 51 -10.09 -5.68 -5.28
CA LEU A 51 -9.46 -5.14 -4.09
C LEU A 51 -8.91 -3.75 -4.39
N ALA A 52 -9.36 -2.77 -3.64
CA ALA A 52 -8.76 -1.44 -3.60
C ALA A 52 -8.09 -1.25 -2.25
N ASP A 53 -6.84 -0.88 -2.25
CA ASP A 53 -6.08 -0.64 -1.04
C ASP A 53 -5.27 0.64 -1.10
N ALA A 54 -4.99 1.22 0.05
CA ALA A 54 -4.19 2.42 0.16
C ALA A 54 -3.30 2.38 1.40
N GLN A 55 -2.14 2.97 1.28
CA GLN A 55 -1.17 3.10 2.36
C GLN A 55 -0.76 4.55 2.52
N TYR A 56 -0.81 5.02 3.76
CA TYR A 56 -0.25 6.30 4.15
C TYR A 56 0.93 6.10 5.09
N VAL A 57 2.04 6.76 4.80
CA VAL A 57 3.24 6.77 5.62
C VAL A 57 3.57 8.21 5.95
N SER A 58 3.69 8.52 7.24
CA SER A 58 4.05 9.86 7.68
C SER A 58 5.49 10.21 7.32
N ALA A 59 5.81 11.49 7.32
CA ALA A 59 7.18 11.95 7.13
C ALA A 59 8.12 11.34 8.18
N ARG A 60 9.33 11.04 7.74
CA ARG A 60 10.44 10.56 8.56
C ARG A 60 11.66 11.44 8.31
N GLN A 61 12.65 11.37 9.16
CA GLN A 61 13.93 12.05 8.94
C GLN A 61 14.99 11.02 8.54
N GLU A 62 15.78 11.38 7.55
CA GLU A 62 16.88 10.57 7.05
C GLU A 62 18.19 11.34 7.15
N PRO A 63 19.32 10.69 7.50
CA PRO A 63 20.61 11.34 7.48
C PRO A 63 21.11 11.54 6.05
N ASP A 64 21.64 12.72 5.76
CA ASP A 64 22.35 12.95 4.51
C ASP A 64 23.64 12.13 4.48
N ALA A 65 23.86 11.42 3.39
CA ALA A 65 24.98 10.48 3.25
C ALA A 65 26.35 11.17 3.27
N VAL A 66 26.42 12.46 3.00
CA VAL A 66 27.66 13.24 2.92
C VAL A 66 27.90 14.05 4.18
N THR A 67 26.87 14.76 4.66
CA THR A 67 26.98 15.69 5.78
C THR A 67 26.58 15.09 7.12
N GLY A 68 25.83 14.00 7.14
CA GLY A 68 25.23 13.41 8.33
C GLY A 68 24.10 14.25 8.94
N VAL A 69 23.72 15.36 8.33
CA VAL A 69 22.60 16.19 8.77
C VAL A 69 21.28 15.54 8.38
N TYR A 70 20.36 15.44 9.34
CA TYR A 70 19.04 14.86 9.09
C TYR A 70 18.18 15.82 8.25
N TYR A 71 17.53 15.26 7.24
CA TYR A 71 16.51 15.94 6.45
C TYR A 71 15.19 15.18 6.50
N SER A 72 14.09 15.89 6.27
CA SER A 72 12.76 15.29 6.30
C SER A 72 12.48 14.58 4.98
N ALA A 73 12.37 13.25 5.01
CA ALA A 73 11.79 12.48 3.92
C ALA A 73 10.26 12.66 3.96
N GLY A 74 9.69 13.01 2.82
CA GLY A 74 8.29 13.39 2.72
C GLY A 74 7.31 12.28 3.09
N LYS A 75 6.16 12.65 3.61
CA LYS A 75 5.00 11.76 3.73
C LYS A 75 4.55 11.31 2.35
N PHE A 76 4.03 10.10 2.24
CA PHE A 76 3.46 9.64 0.99
C PHE A 76 2.16 8.87 1.19
N PHE A 77 1.36 8.86 0.15
CA PHE A 77 0.12 8.11 0.05
C PHE A 77 0.12 7.34 -1.27
N ILE A 78 -0.02 6.02 -1.19
CA ILE A 78 -0.09 5.15 -2.36
C ILE A 78 -1.40 4.38 -2.32
N ALA A 79 -2.13 4.39 -3.42
CA ALA A 79 -3.30 3.56 -3.63
C ALA A 79 -3.06 2.58 -4.78
N SER A 80 -3.63 1.39 -4.66
CA SER A 80 -3.55 0.32 -5.66
C SER A 80 -4.91 -0.30 -5.89
N LEU A 81 -5.13 -0.82 -7.07
CA LEU A 81 -6.36 -1.49 -7.46
C LEU A 81 -6.05 -2.82 -8.12
N SER A 82 -6.67 -3.89 -7.65
CA SER A 82 -6.60 -5.22 -8.24
C SER A 82 -8.00 -5.68 -8.63
N ALA A 83 -8.17 -6.17 -9.85
CA ALA A 83 -9.40 -6.75 -10.32
C ALA A 83 -9.13 -8.13 -10.94
N ASN A 84 -9.75 -9.16 -10.38
CA ASN A 84 -9.70 -10.51 -10.89
C ASN A 84 -11.04 -10.87 -11.51
N TYR A 85 -11.00 -11.42 -12.71
CA TYR A 85 -12.18 -11.91 -13.38
C TYR A 85 -12.02 -13.36 -13.80
N SER A 86 -12.96 -14.20 -13.41
CA SER A 86 -12.98 -15.62 -13.75
C SER A 86 -13.87 -15.85 -14.97
N PHE A 87 -13.26 -16.11 -16.11
CA PHE A 87 -13.99 -16.46 -17.34
C PHE A 87 -14.64 -17.85 -17.23
N THR A 88 -13.86 -18.79 -16.71
CA THR A 88 -14.27 -20.18 -16.45
C THR A 88 -13.65 -20.63 -15.13
N LYS A 89 -13.95 -21.88 -14.70
CA LYS A 89 -13.27 -22.50 -13.53
C LYS A 89 -11.75 -22.50 -13.65
N ASN A 90 -11.25 -22.57 -14.88
CA ASN A 90 -9.83 -22.80 -15.17
C ASN A 90 -9.13 -21.58 -15.74
N THR A 91 -9.85 -20.51 -16.05
CA THR A 91 -9.28 -19.34 -16.72
C THR A 91 -9.64 -18.08 -15.95
N THR A 92 -8.62 -17.34 -15.54
CA THR A 92 -8.74 -16.10 -14.76
C THR A 92 -7.83 -15.03 -15.36
N ALA A 93 -8.34 -13.80 -15.46
CA ALA A 93 -7.55 -12.62 -15.77
C ALA A 93 -7.43 -11.75 -14.52
N GLN A 94 -6.25 -11.24 -14.26
CA GLN A 94 -5.98 -10.25 -13.22
C GLN A 94 -5.45 -8.98 -13.84
N PHE A 95 -6.08 -7.87 -13.50
CA PHE A 95 -5.59 -6.54 -13.83
C PHE A 95 -5.18 -5.83 -12.53
N TYR A 96 -3.97 -5.28 -12.50
CA TYR A 96 -3.42 -4.63 -11.33
C TYR A 96 -2.85 -3.26 -11.70
N ILE A 97 -3.23 -2.24 -10.93
CA ILE A 97 -2.67 -0.89 -11.01
C ILE A 97 -1.98 -0.59 -9.68
N TYR A 98 -0.68 -0.42 -9.72
CA TYR A 98 0.10 0.08 -8.59
C TYR A 98 0.26 1.58 -8.69
N ASN A 99 0.15 2.28 -7.57
CA ASN A 99 0.26 3.74 -7.49
C ASN A 99 -0.76 4.44 -8.41
N LEU A 100 -2.03 4.23 -8.10
CA LEU A 100 -3.17 4.67 -8.92
C LEU A 100 -3.16 6.17 -9.23
N PHE A 101 -2.70 7.00 -8.29
CA PHE A 101 -2.65 8.45 -8.43
C PHE A 101 -1.32 8.97 -8.99
N ASP A 102 -0.41 8.08 -9.35
CA ASP A 102 0.90 8.42 -9.93
C ASP A 102 1.71 9.39 -9.04
N LYS A 103 1.70 9.12 -7.72
CA LYS A 103 2.45 9.93 -6.77
C LYS A 103 3.93 9.67 -6.89
N VAL A 104 4.72 10.72 -6.90
CA VAL A 104 6.17 10.62 -6.83
C VAL A 104 6.57 10.37 -5.37
N ILE A 105 7.27 9.27 -5.13
CA ILE A 105 7.78 8.93 -3.81
C ILE A 105 9.27 9.16 -3.84
N TYR A 106 9.72 10.13 -3.05
CA TYR A 106 11.13 10.35 -2.81
C TYR A 106 11.55 9.47 -1.62
N ASP A 107 12.11 8.33 -1.94
CA ASP A 107 12.82 7.50 -0.99
C ASP A 107 14.28 7.38 -1.47
N SER A 108 15.16 6.84 -0.63
CA SER A 108 16.58 6.60 -0.97
C SER A 108 16.76 5.73 -2.23
N GLU A 109 15.74 4.99 -2.62
CA GLU A 109 15.64 4.29 -3.88
C GLU A 109 14.55 4.91 -4.76
N ALA A 110 14.82 5.03 -6.05
CA ALA A 110 13.85 5.58 -7.00
C ALA A 110 12.57 4.74 -6.99
N ALA A 111 11.50 5.30 -6.43
CA ALA A 111 10.21 4.65 -6.45
C ALA A 111 9.62 4.69 -7.86
N SER A 112 9.12 3.55 -8.32
CA SER A 112 8.40 3.49 -9.60
C SER A 112 7.09 4.26 -9.50
N GLY A 113 6.76 5.00 -10.57
CA GLY A 113 5.46 5.64 -10.73
C GLY A 113 4.35 4.61 -10.93
N ARG A 114 3.25 5.06 -11.52
CA ARG A 114 2.12 4.17 -11.82
C ARG A 114 2.54 3.03 -12.73
N THR A 115 2.18 1.81 -12.36
CA THR A 115 2.42 0.61 -13.16
C THR A 115 1.12 -0.16 -13.38
N TYR A 116 1.03 -0.80 -14.54
CA TYR A 116 -0.11 -1.63 -14.93
C TYR A 116 0.39 -3.04 -15.19
N THR A 117 -0.32 -4.03 -14.66
CA THR A 117 0.01 -5.44 -14.87
C THR A 117 -1.25 -6.19 -15.29
N LEU A 118 -1.15 -6.95 -16.36
CA LEU A 118 -2.18 -7.89 -16.78
C LEU A 118 -1.62 -9.31 -16.70
N THR A 119 -2.30 -10.17 -15.97
CA THR A 119 -1.93 -11.58 -15.83
C THR A 119 -3.09 -12.44 -16.29
N LEU A 120 -2.79 -13.38 -17.17
CA LEU A 120 -3.73 -14.42 -17.59
C LEU A 120 -3.25 -15.75 -17.03
N ARG A 121 -4.15 -16.48 -16.37
CA ARG A 121 -3.88 -17.80 -15.81
C ARG A 121 -4.87 -18.80 -16.37
N HIS A 122 -4.35 -19.91 -16.84
CA HIS A 122 -5.15 -21.04 -17.31
C HIS A 122 -4.61 -22.33 -16.72
N SER A 123 -5.50 -23.15 -16.16
CA SER A 123 -5.21 -24.52 -15.70
C SER A 123 -5.79 -25.52 -16.66
N PHE A 124 -4.99 -26.47 -17.06
CA PHE A 124 -5.39 -27.55 -17.95
C PHE A 124 -5.92 -28.76 -17.18
#